data_a09194bd2f61dee639d0db3b782af6bf
#
_entry.id   a09194bd2f61dee639d0db3b782af6bf
#
_cell.length_a   1.000
_cell.length_b   1.000
_cell.length_c   1.000
_cell.angle_alpha   90.00
_cell.angle_beta   90.00
_cell.angle_gamma   90.00
#
_symmetry.space_group_name_H-M   'P 1'
#
loop_
_entity.id
_entity.type
_entity.pdbx_description
1 polymer ?
#
loop_
_entity_poly.entity_id
_entity_poly.type
_entity_poly.pdbx_seq_one_letter_code
_entity_poly.pdbx_strand_id
1 'polypeptide(L)'
;VGTTDILKLLDAGITVGLGTDGYTNDMLESYKVANCLVKHEQHKPYVGWGEVPHMLFENNRKMANEFFDTTVGILKKGAAADVIVLDYAAPTPLDENNINGHLLFGANGMYVVTTISDGVPRMIDRKLQGIDKAEVMNEVLATSKGLWKRLNP
;
A
#
# COMPACT_ATOMS: atom_id res chain seq x y z
N VAL A 1 10.46 13.77 -13.83
CA VAL A 1 10.52 13.77 -12.37
C VAL A 1 11.65 12.84 -11.97
N GLY A 2 12.55 13.29 -11.11
CA GLY A 2 13.66 12.50 -10.60
C GLY A 2 13.26 11.63 -9.41
N THR A 3 14.21 10.87 -8.88
CA THR A 3 14.05 10.08 -7.64
C THR A 3 14.46 10.95 -6.45
N THR A 4 13.64 10.95 -5.41
CA THR A 4 13.96 11.66 -4.15
C THR A 4 15.00 10.88 -3.36
N ASP A 5 16.04 11.55 -2.86
CA ASP A 5 17.02 10.96 -1.94
C ASP A 5 16.40 10.79 -0.55
N ILE A 6 15.65 9.70 -0.38
CA ILE A 6 14.92 9.43 0.86
C ILE A 6 15.85 9.21 2.05
N LEU A 7 17.08 8.69 1.84
CA LEU A 7 18.01 8.45 2.93
C LEU A 7 18.46 9.77 3.56
N LYS A 8 18.75 10.80 2.75
CA LYS A 8 19.06 12.12 3.28
C LYS A 8 17.92 12.74 4.07
N LEU A 9 16.67 12.53 3.63
CA LEU A 9 15.51 13.05 4.36
C LEU A 9 15.36 12.34 5.71
N LEU A 10 15.49 11.01 5.72
CA LEU A 10 15.42 10.24 6.95
C LEU A 10 16.56 10.59 7.92
N ASP A 11 17.79 10.72 7.42
CA ASP A 11 18.97 11.13 8.21
C ASP A 11 18.82 12.54 8.80
N ALA A 12 18.10 13.42 8.10
CA ALA A 12 17.73 14.75 8.60
C ALA A 12 16.57 14.74 9.60
N GLY A 13 16.05 13.56 10.00
CA GLY A 13 14.94 13.40 10.94
C GLY A 13 13.57 13.72 10.35
N ILE A 14 13.46 13.85 9.02
CA ILE A 14 12.18 14.10 8.35
C ILE A 14 11.38 12.80 8.27
N THR A 15 10.13 12.84 8.70
CA THR A 15 9.22 11.71 8.57
C THR A 15 8.79 11.57 7.11
N VAL A 16 9.24 10.50 6.46
CA VAL A 16 8.92 10.18 5.06
C VAL A 16 8.05 8.93 5.05
N GLY A 17 6.93 8.97 4.34
CA GLY A 17 6.04 7.83 4.12
C GLY A 17 5.99 7.40 2.66
N LEU A 18 5.21 6.37 2.38
CA LEU A 18 4.91 5.90 1.03
C LEU A 18 3.47 6.24 0.65
N GLY A 19 3.29 6.60 -0.61
CA GLY A 19 1.99 6.78 -1.23
C GLY A 19 2.00 6.20 -2.64
N THR A 20 0.82 6.02 -3.22
CA THR A 20 0.65 5.42 -4.55
C THR A 20 0.60 6.45 -5.67
N ASP A 21 0.29 7.71 -5.33
CA ASP A 21 -0.05 8.75 -6.31
C ASP A 21 -1.17 8.25 -7.27
N GLY A 22 -1.19 8.72 -8.50
CA GLY A 22 -2.08 8.22 -9.57
C GLY A 22 -1.53 7.01 -10.34
N TYR A 23 -0.46 6.37 -9.85
CA TYR A 23 0.24 5.31 -10.58
C TYR A 23 -0.34 3.92 -10.31
N THR A 24 -0.64 3.62 -9.07
CA THR A 24 -1.21 2.33 -8.64
C THR A 24 -2.12 2.52 -7.44
N ASN A 25 -2.98 1.54 -7.15
CA ASN A 25 -3.76 1.47 -5.91
C ASN A 25 -3.19 0.40 -4.96
N ASP A 26 -2.02 -0.16 -5.29
CA ASP A 26 -1.38 -1.24 -4.53
C ASP A 26 -0.19 -0.70 -3.74
N MET A 27 -0.34 -0.60 -2.42
CA MET A 27 0.75 -0.16 -1.53
C MET A 27 1.90 -1.17 -1.45
N LEU A 28 1.67 -2.46 -1.72
CA LEU A 28 2.74 -3.46 -1.79
C LEU A 28 3.57 -3.28 -3.07
N GLU A 29 2.94 -2.83 -4.16
CA GLU A 29 3.66 -2.43 -5.37
C GLU A 29 4.50 -1.17 -5.11
N SER A 30 3.94 -0.15 -4.46
CA SER A 30 4.68 1.05 -4.06
C SER A 30 5.87 0.70 -3.16
N TYR A 31 5.72 -0.27 -2.27
CA TYR A 31 6.79 -0.79 -1.43
C TYR A 31 7.94 -1.39 -2.26
N LYS A 32 7.64 -2.21 -3.27
CA LYS A 32 8.62 -2.78 -4.19
C LYS A 32 9.35 -1.71 -4.99
N VAL A 33 8.59 -0.77 -5.56
CA VAL A 33 9.14 0.33 -6.35
C VAL A 33 10.06 1.20 -5.50
N ALA A 34 9.67 1.56 -4.29
CA ALA A 34 10.51 2.33 -3.37
C ALA A 34 11.82 1.61 -3.05
N ASN A 35 11.77 0.28 -2.79
CA ASN A 35 12.97 -0.52 -2.54
C ASN A 35 13.91 -0.57 -3.74
N CYS A 36 13.37 -0.69 -4.96
CA CYS A 36 14.18 -0.65 -6.18
C CYS A 36 14.79 0.74 -6.41
N LEU A 37 13.99 1.79 -6.26
CA LEU A 37 14.44 3.16 -6.53
C LEU A 37 15.53 3.64 -5.55
N VAL A 38 15.42 3.33 -4.26
CA VAL A 38 16.46 3.72 -3.30
C VAL A 38 17.79 3.03 -3.60
N LYS A 39 17.76 1.77 -4.01
CA LYS A 39 18.97 1.05 -4.43
C LYS A 39 19.57 1.63 -5.70
N HIS A 40 18.72 1.96 -6.66
CA HIS A 40 19.12 2.59 -7.91
C HIS A 40 19.76 3.95 -7.67
N GLU A 41 19.10 4.82 -6.93
CA GLU A 41 19.58 6.18 -6.61
C GLU A 41 20.92 6.16 -5.87
N GLN A 42 21.04 5.28 -4.90
CA GLN A 42 22.25 5.17 -4.08
C GLN A 42 23.38 4.32 -4.72
N HIS A 43 23.10 3.64 -5.82
CA HIS A 43 24.00 2.65 -6.43
C HIS A 43 24.51 1.58 -5.43
N LYS A 44 23.64 1.20 -4.47
CA LYS A 44 23.98 0.28 -3.37
C LYS A 44 22.90 -0.79 -3.20
N PRO A 45 23.22 -2.10 -3.30
CA PRO A 45 22.23 -3.16 -3.17
C PRO A 45 21.75 -3.39 -1.72
N TYR A 46 22.48 -2.92 -0.74
CA TYR A 46 22.25 -3.19 0.69
C TYR A 46 21.41 -2.14 1.41
N VAL A 47 21.04 -1.02 0.75
CA VAL A 47 20.16 0.00 1.32
C VAL A 47 18.67 -0.33 1.10
N GLY A 48 17.80 0.31 1.86
CA GLY A 48 16.35 0.19 1.70
C GLY A 48 15.69 -1.01 2.39
N TRP A 49 16.47 -1.90 3.01
CA TRP A 49 15.93 -3.07 3.70
C TRP A 49 15.24 -2.76 5.03
N GLY A 50 15.71 -1.75 5.76
CA GLY A 50 15.11 -1.25 6.98
C GLY A 50 14.26 0.00 6.73
N GLU A 51 14.76 0.92 5.91
CA GLU A 51 14.20 2.24 5.69
C GLU A 51 12.84 2.16 5.00
N VAL A 52 12.71 1.37 3.95
CA VAL A 52 11.47 1.30 3.17
C VAL A 52 10.32 0.62 3.92
N PRO A 53 10.52 -0.53 4.63
CA PRO A 53 9.50 -1.05 5.55
C PRO A 53 9.12 -0.04 6.64
N HIS A 54 10.08 0.67 7.22
CA HIS A 54 9.83 1.70 8.23
C HIS A 54 8.95 2.84 7.68
N MET A 55 9.20 3.28 6.46
CA MET A 55 8.36 4.28 5.79
C MET A 55 6.92 3.80 5.63
N LEU A 56 6.71 2.56 5.19
CA LEU A 56 5.38 2.01 4.95
C LEU A 56 4.63 1.71 6.26
N PHE A 57 5.26 0.97 7.17
CA PHE A 57 4.54 0.41 8.32
C PHE A 57 4.55 1.33 9.53
N GLU A 58 5.64 2.08 9.76
CA GLU A 58 5.75 2.94 10.92
C GLU A 58 5.44 4.41 10.61
N ASN A 59 6.07 4.99 9.59
CA ASN A 59 5.90 6.41 9.30
C ASN A 59 4.50 6.71 8.77
N ASN A 60 3.95 5.89 7.85
CA ASN A 60 2.58 6.06 7.38
C ASN A 60 1.59 5.96 8.54
N ARG A 61 1.79 4.99 9.44
CA ARG A 61 0.96 4.84 10.64
C ARG A 61 1.08 6.07 11.56
N LYS A 62 2.30 6.56 11.80
CA LYS A 62 2.54 7.75 12.62
C LYS A 62 1.81 8.96 12.04
N MET A 63 1.99 9.23 10.74
CA MET A 63 1.32 10.36 10.08
C MET A 63 -0.20 10.22 10.10
N ALA A 64 -0.75 9.03 9.81
CA ALA A 64 -2.19 8.81 9.84
C ALA A 64 -2.78 9.12 11.24
N ASN A 65 -2.10 8.70 12.30
CA ASN A 65 -2.58 8.94 13.67
C ASN A 65 -2.50 10.42 14.13
N GLU A 66 -1.93 11.32 13.32
CA GLU A 66 -2.04 12.77 13.54
C GLU A 66 -3.38 13.35 13.07
N PHE A 67 -4.12 12.60 12.23
CA PHE A 67 -5.38 13.06 11.62
C PHE A 67 -6.62 12.31 12.11
N PHE A 68 -6.45 11.15 12.75
CA PHE A 68 -7.55 10.33 13.23
C PHE A 68 -7.60 10.31 14.76
N ASP A 69 -8.80 10.46 15.33
CA ASP A 69 -9.02 10.38 16.78
C ASP A 69 -8.88 8.94 17.32
N THR A 70 -9.05 7.95 16.45
CA THR A 70 -8.89 6.53 16.76
C THR A 70 -7.54 6.03 16.28
N THR A 71 -6.85 5.23 17.08
CA THR A 71 -5.59 4.61 16.66
C THR A 71 -5.81 3.70 15.44
N VAL A 72 -5.07 3.94 14.36
CA VAL A 72 -5.12 3.18 13.11
C VAL A 72 -3.78 2.50 12.80
N GLY A 73 -3.80 1.49 11.93
CA GLY A 73 -2.61 0.85 11.38
C GLY A 73 -1.88 -0.10 12.34
N ILE A 74 -2.56 -0.62 13.36
CA ILE A 74 -2.02 -1.60 14.29
C ILE A 74 -3.10 -2.58 14.75
N LEU A 75 -2.75 -3.87 14.84
CA LEU A 75 -3.62 -4.90 15.39
C LEU A 75 -3.51 -4.90 16.92
N LYS A 76 -4.34 -4.08 17.58
CA LYS A 76 -4.37 -3.93 19.03
C LYS A 76 -5.79 -3.68 19.51
N LYS A 77 -6.14 -4.18 20.70
CA LYS A 77 -7.41 -3.88 21.35
C LYS A 77 -7.60 -2.37 21.52
N GLY A 78 -8.70 -1.85 21.03
CA GLY A 78 -9.05 -0.43 21.05
C GLY A 78 -8.57 0.38 19.84
N ALA A 79 -7.85 -0.22 18.91
CA ALA A 79 -7.53 0.39 17.61
C ALA A 79 -8.68 0.15 16.61
N ALA A 80 -8.75 0.97 15.58
CA ALA A 80 -9.63 0.73 14.44
C ALA A 80 -9.30 -0.62 13.80
N ALA A 81 -10.33 -1.36 13.43
CA ALA A 81 -10.17 -2.65 12.78
C ALA A 81 -10.04 -2.47 11.26
N ASP A 82 -8.88 -1.94 10.84
CA ASP A 82 -8.46 -1.85 9.44
C ASP A 82 -7.55 -3.03 9.14
N VAL A 83 -8.05 -4.02 8.41
CA VAL A 83 -7.38 -5.30 8.21
C VAL A 83 -7.51 -5.76 6.77
N ILE A 84 -6.43 -6.26 6.20
CA ILE A 84 -6.44 -7.04 4.98
C ILE A 84 -6.02 -8.49 5.26
N VAL A 85 -6.60 -9.43 4.56
CA VAL A 85 -6.20 -10.84 4.58
C VAL A 85 -5.63 -11.18 3.21
N LEU A 86 -4.41 -11.71 3.20
CA LEU A 86 -3.74 -12.16 1.98
C LEU A 86 -3.78 -13.69 1.91
N ASP A 87 -4.24 -14.20 0.77
CA ASP A 87 -4.14 -15.61 0.38
C ASP A 87 -2.75 -15.83 -0.26
N TYR A 88 -1.73 -15.84 0.61
CA TYR A 88 -0.34 -15.95 0.21
C TYR A 88 0.30 -17.23 0.77
N ALA A 89 0.63 -18.17 -0.11
CA ALA A 89 1.36 -19.37 0.26
C ALA A 89 2.87 -19.07 0.32
N ALA A 90 3.38 -18.90 1.53
CA ALA A 90 4.80 -18.64 1.72
C ALA A 90 5.65 -19.87 1.34
N PRO A 91 6.70 -19.72 0.51
CA PRO A 91 7.58 -20.84 0.13
C PRO A 91 8.54 -21.25 1.25
N THR A 92 8.66 -20.45 2.31
CA THR A 92 9.45 -20.74 3.51
C THR A 92 8.64 -20.44 4.76
N PRO A 93 9.00 -20.96 5.95
CA PRO A 93 8.34 -20.54 7.19
C PRO A 93 8.38 -19.02 7.36
N LEU A 94 7.24 -18.42 7.77
CA LEU A 94 7.14 -16.99 8.05
C LEU A 94 7.51 -16.71 9.50
N ASP A 95 8.36 -15.70 9.71
CA ASP A 95 8.69 -15.17 11.02
C ASP A 95 8.95 -13.65 10.96
N GLU A 96 9.22 -13.05 12.10
CA GLU A 96 9.45 -11.61 12.25
C GLU A 96 10.69 -11.10 11.48
N ASN A 97 11.65 -11.98 11.17
CA ASN A 97 12.90 -11.61 10.50
C ASN A 97 12.77 -11.63 8.97
N ASN A 98 11.79 -12.37 8.42
CA ASN A 98 11.66 -12.57 6.99
C ASN A 98 10.36 -12.04 6.38
N ILE A 99 9.36 -11.65 7.20
CA ILE A 99 8.06 -11.18 6.71
C ILE A 99 8.18 -10.01 5.72
N ASN A 100 9.08 -9.05 5.97
CA ASN A 100 9.32 -7.94 5.07
C ASN A 100 9.82 -8.39 3.70
N GLY A 101 10.65 -9.43 3.65
CA GLY A 101 11.11 -10.05 2.40
C GLY A 101 9.98 -10.74 1.65
N HIS A 102 9.11 -11.48 2.35
CA HIS A 102 7.94 -12.10 1.74
C HIS A 102 6.97 -11.06 1.15
N LEU A 103 6.73 -9.97 1.86
CA LEU A 103 5.90 -8.86 1.35
C LEU A 103 6.56 -8.17 0.15
N LEU A 104 7.89 -7.98 0.20
CA LEU A 104 8.63 -7.33 -0.86
C LEU A 104 8.70 -8.16 -2.15
N PHE A 105 9.00 -9.45 -2.05
CA PHE A 105 9.26 -10.30 -3.22
C PHE A 105 8.08 -11.18 -3.63
N GLY A 106 7.25 -11.60 -2.69
CA GLY A 106 6.21 -12.59 -2.91
C GLY A 106 4.80 -12.05 -2.99
N ALA A 107 4.45 -11.10 -2.14
CA ALA A 107 3.08 -10.58 -2.05
C ALA A 107 2.83 -9.38 -2.97
N ASN A 108 1.58 -9.20 -3.35
CA ASN A 108 1.04 -7.99 -3.99
C ASN A 108 -0.47 -7.90 -3.71
N GLY A 109 -1.12 -6.81 -4.14
CA GLY A 109 -2.54 -6.58 -3.90
C GLY A 109 -3.47 -7.67 -4.45
N MET A 110 -3.05 -8.45 -5.44
CA MET A 110 -3.84 -9.55 -5.98
C MET A 110 -4.04 -10.72 -5.00
N TYR A 111 -3.18 -10.84 -3.99
CA TYR A 111 -3.35 -11.82 -2.91
C TYR A 111 -4.37 -11.39 -1.87
N VAL A 112 -4.84 -10.14 -1.86
CA VAL A 112 -5.85 -9.67 -0.92
C VAL A 112 -7.19 -10.34 -1.22
N VAL A 113 -7.71 -11.10 -0.28
CA VAL A 113 -9.00 -11.80 -0.39
C VAL A 113 -10.09 -11.15 0.46
N THR A 114 -9.71 -10.49 1.55
CA THR A 114 -10.64 -9.80 2.44
C THR A 114 -10.08 -8.44 2.84
N THR A 115 -10.96 -7.43 2.87
CA THR A 115 -10.64 -6.08 3.33
C THR A 115 -11.70 -5.64 4.32
N ILE A 116 -11.26 -5.22 5.49
CA ILE A 116 -12.10 -4.66 6.55
C ILE A 116 -11.62 -3.23 6.80
N SER A 117 -12.54 -2.28 6.91
CA SER A 117 -12.24 -0.89 7.22
C SER A 117 -13.14 -0.44 8.36
N ASP A 118 -12.53 0.03 9.44
CA ASP A 118 -13.21 0.41 10.69
C ASP A 118 -14.21 -0.66 11.19
N GLY A 119 -13.77 -1.93 11.14
CA GLY A 119 -14.59 -3.08 11.52
C GLY A 119 -15.67 -3.48 10.52
N VAL A 120 -15.83 -2.73 9.43
CA VAL A 120 -16.84 -3.03 8.40
C VAL A 120 -16.18 -3.79 7.23
N PRO A 121 -16.62 -5.02 6.93
CA PRO A 121 -16.15 -5.73 5.75
C PRO A 121 -16.49 -4.97 4.46
N ARG A 122 -15.48 -4.67 3.65
CA ARG A 122 -15.61 -4.03 2.33
C ARG A 122 -15.48 -5.03 1.20
N MET A 123 -14.70 -6.08 1.43
CA MET A 123 -14.55 -7.22 0.53
C MET A 123 -14.37 -8.50 1.37
N ILE A 124 -15.04 -9.58 1.00
CA ILE A 124 -14.89 -10.92 1.59
C ILE A 124 -14.73 -11.91 0.44
N ASP A 125 -13.71 -12.76 0.50
CA ASP A 125 -13.44 -13.77 -0.53
C ASP A 125 -13.47 -13.18 -1.95
N ARG A 126 -12.84 -12.00 -2.12
CA ARG A 126 -12.76 -11.23 -3.38
C ARG A 126 -14.12 -10.70 -3.88
N LYS A 127 -15.18 -10.75 -3.06
CA LYS A 127 -16.48 -10.19 -3.38
C LYS A 127 -16.70 -8.89 -2.63
N LEU A 128 -16.91 -7.81 -3.36
CA LEU A 128 -17.23 -6.51 -2.78
C LEU A 128 -18.56 -6.57 -2.02
N GLN A 129 -18.63 -5.88 -0.90
CA GLN A 129 -19.80 -5.82 -0.05
C GLN A 129 -20.56 -4.51 -0.30
N GLY A 130 -21.87 -4.63 -0.56
CA GLY A 130 -22.75 -3.46 -0.79
C GLY A 130 -22.50 -2.72 -2.11
N ILE A 131 -21.71 -3.28 -3.03
CA ILE A 131 -21.40 -2.65 -4.34
C ILE A 131 -21.64 -3.69 -5.44
N ASP A 132 -22.46 -3.36 -6.42
CA ASP A 132 -22.53 -4.10 -7.68
C ASP A 132 -21.41 -3.62 -8.61
N LYS A 133 -20.38 -4.46 -8.73
CA LYS A 133 -19.23 -4.15 -9.57
C LYS A 133 -19.60 -3.95 -11.04
N ALA A 134 -20.59 -4.70 -11.56
CA ALA A 134 -20.99 -4.61 -12.95
C ALA A 134 -21.72 -3.29 -13.22
N GLU A 135 -22.60 -2.86 -12.31
CA GLU A 135 -23.28 -1.57 -12.39
C GLU A 135 -22.28 -0.42 -12.39
N VAL A 136 -21.37 -0.40 -11.40
CA VAL A 136 -20.32 0.64 -11.29
C VAL A 136 -19.46 0.68 -12.57
N MET A 137 -19.03 -0.47 -13.08
CA MET A 137 -18.23 -0.51 -14.32
C MET A 137 -18.98 0.01 -15.52
N ASN A 138 -20.28 -0.24 -15.65
CA ASN A 138 -21.10 0.30 -16.71
C ASN A 138 -21.20 1.84 -16.64
N GLU A 139 -21.37 2.40 -15.43
CA GLU A 139 -21.38 3.84 -15.22
C GLU A 139 -20.03 4.49 -15.54
N VAL A 140 -18.92 3.87 -15.09
CA VAL A 140 -17.57 4.32 -15.40
C VAL A 140 -17.34 4.35 -16.92
N LEU A 141 -17.72 3.29 -17.64
CA LEU A 141 -17.57 3.22 -19.09
C LEU A 141 -18.45 4.27 -19.82
N ALA A 142 -19.65 4.52 -19.34
CA ALA A 142 -20.52 5.56 -19.90
C ALA A 142 -19.92 6.96 -19.71
N THR A 143 -19.46 7.25 -18.49
CA THR A 143 -18.86 8.55 -18.13
C THR A 143 -17.52 8.78 -18.87
N SER A 144 -16.68 7.77 -18.94
CA SER A 144 -15.36 7.87 -19.59
C SER A 144 -15.46 8.18 -21.08
N LYS A 145 -16.48 7.68 -21.78
CA LYS A 145 -16.72 8.03 -23.20
C LYS A 145 -16.84 9.54 -23.42
N GLY A 146 -17.55 10.23 -22.52
CA GLY A 146 -17.69 11.68 -22.59
C GLY A 146 -16.37 12.41 -22.34
N LEU A 147 -15.53 11.90 -21.43
CA LEU A 147 -14.19 12.45 -21.17
C LEU A 147 -13.29 12.27 -22.40
N TRP A 148 -13.20 11.05 -22.93
CA TRP A 148 -12.37 10.76 -24.11
C TRP A 148 -12.75 11.57 -25.33
N LYS A 149 -14.07 11.81 -25.54
CA LYS A 149 -14.54 12.68 -26.64
C LYS A 149 -14.06 14.12 -26.49
N ARG A 150 -13.91 14.64 -25.25
CA ARG A 150 -13.38 15.99 -25.02
C ARG A 150 -11.85 16.07 -25.16
N LEU A 151 -11.16 15.01 -24.79
CA LEU A 151 -9.69 14.95 -24.90
C LEU A 151 -9.18 14.68 -26.32
N ASN A 152 -10.02 14.03 -27.15
CA ASN A 152 -9.71 13.71 -28.54
C ASN A 152 -10.82 14.26 -29.43
N PRO A 153 -10.88 15.60 -29.64
CA PRO A 153 -11.92 16.26 -30.42
C PRO A 153 -11.85 15.91 -31.91
#